data_da9bd7ae903c9da7fd6a828e6b2da2c8
#
_entry.id   da9bd7ae903c9da7fd6a828e6b2da2c8
#
_cell.length_a   1.000
_cell.length_b   1.000
_cell.length_c   1.000
_cell.angle_alpha   90.00
_cell.angle_beta   90.00
_cell.angle_gamma   90.00
#
_symmetry.space_group_name_H-M   'P 1'
#
loop_
_entity.id
_entity.type
_entity.pdbx_description
1 polymer ?
#
loop_
_entity_poly.entity_id
_entity_poly.type
_entity_poly.pdbx_seq_one_letter_code
_entity_poly.pdbx_strand_id
1 'polypeptide(L)' 'MKELVEYIAKSIASEPDQVRVTEEEGDGRIVFKLEVAPDDKGKVIGRQGRIAQSIRILLRVAAVKQGTRAVLEIV' A
#
# COMPACT_ATOMS: atom_id res chain seq x y z
N MET A 1 1.56 -10.07 2.00
CA MET A 1 1.43 -8.61 2.26
C MET A 1 1.12 -7.81 1.00
N LYS A 2 1.76 -8.12 -0.10
CA LYS A 2 1.50 -7.40 -1.36
C LYS A 2 0.03 -7.49 -1.78
N GLU A 3 -0.56 -8.66 -1.67
CA GLU A 3 -1.96 -8.90 -2.04
C GLU A 3 -2.92 -8.06 -1.20
N LEU A 4 -2.58 -7.80 0.05
CA LEU A 4 -3.40 -6.96 0.91
C LEU A 4 -3.46 -5.53 0.37
N VAL A 5 -2.31 -4.98 -0.01
CA VAL A 5 -2.24 -3.63 -0.59
C VAL A 5 -3.01 -3.57 -1.91
N GLU A 6 -2.81 -4.57 -2.77
CA GLU A 6 -3.51 -4.65 -4.04
C GLU A 6 -5.02 -4.71 -3.86
N TYR A 7 -5.48 -5.55 -2.94
CA TYR A 7 -6.90 -5.71 -2.69
C TYR A 7 -7.55 -4.41 -2.24
N ILE A 8 -6.93 -3.74 -1.28
CA ILE A 8 -7.48 -2.49 -0.74
C ILE A 8 -7.48 -1.41 -1.82
N ALA A 9 -6.37 -1.24 -2.53
CA ALA A 9 -6.25 -0.21 -3.55
C ALA A 9 -7.24 -0.43 -4.69
N LYS A 10 -7.37 -1.66 -5.16
CA LYS A 10 -8.31 -2.00 -6.24
C LYS A 10 -9.76 -1.82 -5.82
N SER A 11 -10.07 -2.03 -4.56
CA SER A 11 -11.42 -1.86 -4.03
C SER A 11 -11.85 -0.40 -3.99
N ILE A 12 -10.89 0.51 -3.86
CA ILE A 12 -11.14 1.95 -3.73
C ILE A 12 -11.03 2.66 -5.09
N ALA A 13 -10.11 2.22 -5.94
CA ALA A 13 -9.79 2.90 -7.18
C ALA A 13 -10.92 2.86 -8.19
N SER A 14 -11.12 3.96 -8.89
CA SER A 14 -12.06 4.01 -10.02
C SER A 14 -11.51 3.25 -11.23
N GLU A 15 -10.18 3.17 -11.33
CA GLU A 15 -9.51 2.46 -12.41
C GLU A 15 -8.60 1.37 -11.81
N PRO A 16 -9.20 0.25 -11.36
CA PRO A 16 -8.43 -0.81 -10.72
C PRO A 16 -7.36 -1.43 -11.62
N ASP A 17 -7.54 -1.36 -12.93
CA ASP A 17 -6.55 -1.87 -13.89
C ASP A 17 -5.24 -1.08 -13.86
N GLN A 18 -5.27 0.14 -13.31
CA GLN A 18 -4.09 0.99 -13.18
C GLN A 18 -3.35 0.77 -11.86
N VAL A 19 -3.90 -0.05 -10.97
CA VAL A 19 -3.26 -0.32 -9.69
C VAL A 19 -2.10 -1.28 -9.88
N ARG A 20 -0.92 -0.87 -9.42
CA ARG A 20 0.28 -1.72 -9.43
C ARG A 20 0.97 -1.63 -8.09
N VAL A 21 1.39 -2.76 -7.57
CA VAL A 21 2.16 -2.81 -6.33
C VAL A 21 3.45 -3.54 -6.62
N THR A 22 4.57 -2.91 -6.31
CA THR A 22 5.88 -3.53 -6.41
C THR A 22 6.46 -3.66 -5.02
N GLU A 23 7.27 -4.69 -4.80
CA GLU A 23 7.90 -4.92 -3.51
C GLU A 23 9.41 -4.98 -3.70
N GLU A 24 10.12 -4.26 -2.83
CA GLU A 24 11.57 -4.27 -2.80
C GLU A 24 12.04 -4.63 -1.40
N GLU A 25 12.88 -5.65 -1.29
CA GLU A 25 13.45 -6.05 -0.01
C GLU A 25 14.86 -5.52 0.14
N GLY A 26 15.20 -5.09 1.36
CA GLY A 26 16.55 -4.67 1.68
C GLY A 26 16.63 -4.21 3.11
N ASP A 27 17.79 -4.40 3.74
CA ASP A 27 18.09 -3.90 5.09
C ASP A 27 17.04 -4.31 6.14
N GLY A 28 16.50 -5.53 6.03
CA GLY A 28 15.55 -6.06 6.99
C GLY A 28 14.16 -5.47 6.88
N ARG A 29 13.85 -4.85 5.75
CA ARG A 29 12.50 -4.28 5.53
C ARG A 29 12.05 -4.52 4.09
N ILE A 30 10.74 -4.42 3.89
CA ILE A 30 10.12 -4.54 2.58
C ILE A 30 9.44 -3.21 2.27
N VAL A 31 9.76 -2.62 1.13
CA VAL A 31 9.12 -1.39 0.66
C VAL A 31 8.08 -1.76 -0.39
N PHE A 32 6.84 -1.39 -0.15
CA PHE A 32 5.75 -1.60 -1.09
C PHE A 32 5.48 -0.27 -1.79
N LYS A 33 5.67 -0.24 -3.10
CA LYS A 33 5.39 0.95 -3.90
C LYS A 33 4.05 0.76 -4.58
N LEU A 34 3.11 1.61 -4.22
CA LEU A 34 1.76 1.58 -4.78
C LEU A 34 1.62 2.65 -5.84
N GLU A 35 1.25 2.22 -7.04
CA GLU A 35 0.98 3.10 -8.16
C GLU A 35 -0.48 2.96 -8.54
N VAL A 36 -1.15 4.08 -8.75
CA VAL A 36 -2.56 4.11 -9.18
C VAL A 36 -2.71 5.18 -10.25
N ALA A 37 -3.89 5.21 -10.89
CA ALA A 37 -4.20 6.28 -11.83
C ALA A 37 -4.10 7.64 -11.11
N PRO A 38 -3.63 8.69 -11.77
CA PRO A 38 -3.46 10.01 -11.13
C PRO A 38 -4.71 10.49 -10.40
N ASP A 39 -5.90 10.27 -10.99
CA ASP A 39 -7.15 10.69 -10.37
C ASP A 39 -7.52 9.88 -9.13
N ASP A 40 -6.91 8.72 -8.94
CA ASP A 40 -7.19 7.85 -7.81
C ASP A 40 -6.26 8.05 -6.62
N LYS A 41 -5.19 8.84 -6.79
CA LYS A 41 -4.24 9.06 -5.69
C LYS A 41 -4.92 9.63 -4.46
N GLY A 42 -5.78 10.63 -4.64
CA GLY A 42 -6.52 11.22 -3.54
C GLY A 42 -7.40 10.22 -2.81
N LYS A 43 -7.95 9.25 -3.55
CA LYS A 43 -8.81 8.22 -2.96
C LYS A 43 -8.03 7.24 -2.09
N VAL A 44 -6.85 6.80 -2.55
CA VAL A 44 -6.05 5.85 -1.79
C VAL A 44 -5.31 6.50 -0.62
N ILE A 45 -5.05 7.80 -0.70
CA ILE A 45 -4.50 8.55 0.42
C ILE A 45 -5.60 8.82 1.44
N GLY A 46 -6.77 9.22 0.95
CA GLY A 46 -7.91 9.52 1.79
C GLY A 46 -7.81 10.90 2.44
N ARG A 47 -8.89 11.31 3.07
CA ARG A 47 -8.95 12.60 3.77
C ARG A 47 -7.91 12.62 4.89
N GLN A 48 -7.02 13.61 4.86
CA GLN A 48 -5.96 13.77 5.85
C GLN A 48 -5.03 12.55 5.92
N GLY A 49 -4.94 11.79 4.82
CA GLY A 49 -4.05 10.63 4.76
C GLY A 49 -4.54 9.42 5.53
N ARG A 50 -5.80 9.40 5.95
CA ARG A 50 -6.31 8.34 6.83
C ARG A 50 -6.35 6.96 6.20
N ILE A 51 -6.67 6.86 4.91
CA ILE A 51 -6.70 5.57 4.24
C ILE A 51 -5.28 5.01 4.12
N ALA A 52 -4.35 5.85 3.64
CA ALA A 52 -2.95 5.42 3.54
C ALA A 52 -2.39 5.02 4.90
N GLN A 53 -2.74 5.77 5.95
CA GLN A 53 -2.29 5.46 7.30
C GLN A 53 -2.85 4.12 7.78
N SER A 54 -4.11 3.83 7.46
CA SER A 54 -4.73 2.54 7.82
C SER A 54 -4.05 1.39 7.11
N ILE A 55 -3.70 1.56 5.84
CA ILE A 55 -2.95 0.54 5.10
C ILE A 55 -1.59 0.30 5.75
N ARG A 56 -0.90 1.37 6.15
CA ARG A 56 0.39 1.27 6.82
C ARG A 56 0.30 0.50 8.14
N ILE A 57 -0.76 0.72 8.91
CA ILE A 57 -0.99 0.01 10.17
C ILE A 57 -1.19 -1.49 9.91
N LEU A 58 -2.01 -1.84 8.94
CA LEU A 58 -2.25 -3.24 8.59
C LEU A 58 -0.97 -3.92 8.11
N LEU A 59 -0.18 -3.23 7.30
CA LEU A 59 1.11 -3.76 6.84
C LEU A 59 2.06 -3.98 8.02
N ARG A 60 2.09 -3.06 8.97
CA ARG A 60 2.95 -3.18 10.15
C ARG A 60 2.59 -4.43 10.95
N VAL A 61 1.30 -4.67 11.16
CA VAL A 61 0.84 -5.87 11.88
C VAL A 61 1.27 -7.14 11.15
N ALA A 62 1.06 -7.19 9.84
CA ALA A 62 1.45 -8.34 9.04
C ALA A 62 2.96 -8.56 9.05
N ALA A 63 3.73 -7.48 8.97
CA ALA A 63 5.19 -7.55 8.97
C ALA A 63 5.73 -8.07 10.32
N VAL A 64 5.18 -7.60 11.43
CA VAL A 64 5.59 -8.06 12.76
C VAL A 64 5.40 -9.57 12.88
N LYS A 65 4.30 -10.10 12.37
CA LYS A 65 4.04 -11.54 12.40
C LYS A 65 5.07 -12.33 11.58
N GLN A 66 5.65 -11.71 10.57
CA GLN A 66 6.66 -12.35 9.72
C GLN A 66 8.09 -12.01 10.13
N GLY A 67 8.25 -11.25 11.22
CA GLY A 67 9.56 -10.89 11.72
C GLY A 67 10.30 -9.87 10.84
N THR A 68 9.57 -9.01 10.16
CA THR A 68 10.16 -8.02 9.27
C THR A 68 9.48 -6.65 9.47
N ARG A 69 9.86 -5.68 8.65
CA ARG A 69 9.26 -4.35 8.63
C ARG A 69 8.68 -4.09 7.25
N ALA A 70 7.58 -3.37 7.19
CA ALA A 70 6.96 -3.00 5.93
C ALA A 70 6.77 -1.49 5.86
N VAL A 71 7.06 -0.93 4.70
CA VAL A 71 6.91 0.50 4.41
C VAL A 71 6.05 0.63 3.17
N LEU A 72 5.12 1.58 3.17
CA LEU A 72 4.28 1.87 2.02
C LEU A 72 4.66 3.22 1.43
N GLU A 73 4.95 3.24 0.13
CA GLU A 73 5.15 4.46 -0.62
C GLU A 73 4.08 4.54 -1.70
N ILE A 74 3.42 5.68 -1.79
CA ILE A 74 2.43 5.95 -2.86
C ILE A 74 3.12 6.85 -3.86
N VAL A 75 3.34 6.33 -5.06
CA VAL A 75 4.08 7.04 -6.12
C VAL A 75 3.16 7.67 -7.15
#